data_ce8b00a8a431e2ba99eaffb527d52131
#
_entry.id   ce8b00a8a431e2ba99eaffb527d52131
#
_cell.length_a   1.000
_cell.length_b   1.000
_cell.length_c   1.000
_cell.angle_alpha   90.00
_cell.angle_beta   90.00
_cell.angle_gamma   90.00
#
_symmetry.space_group_name_H-M   'P 1'
#
loop_
_entity.id
_entity.type
_entity.pdbx_description
1 polymer ?
#
loop_
_entity_poly.entity_id
_entity_poly.type
_entity_poly.pdbx_seq_one_letter_code
_entity_poly.pdbx_strand_id
1 'polypeptide(L)'
;AFGGILTEVEHRISRQGKGWASFIIEDYLDSYEFRIFGEDYLKFKHFLIINNFLFVKALIKEGWQNRETGKKSDPRIQFNSFKLLHDVLDSFAKKLSIQLKLNEIDSNKLDRLNQIIDNFKGDHRLNFVVYDDDEKIKLDMVSENKKVNISQELLDELDKEKIYFKLN
;
A
#
# COMPACT_ATOMS: atom_id res chain seq x y z
N ALA A 1 -1.47 3.15 -10.59
CA ALA A 1 -0.64 2.41 -9.64
C ALA A 1 -1.13 0.98 -9.58
N PHE A 2 -0.26 0.06 -9.29
CA PHE A 2 -0.56 -1.36 -9.14
C PHE A 2 0.36 -1.97 -8.07
N GLY A 3 -0.02 -3.12 -7.54
CA GLY A 3 0.76 -3.85 -6.55
C GLY A 3 0.67 -5.35 -6.81
N GLY A 4 1.68 -6.09 -6.39
CA GLY A 4 1.73 -7.53 -6.52
C GLY A 4 3.05 -8.11 -6.05
N ILE A 5 3.16 -9.42 -6.15
CA ILE A 5 4.40 -10.16 -5.85
C ILE A 5 5.29 -10.23 -7.09
N LEU A 6 6.58 -10.07 -6.87
CA LEU A 6 7.60 -10.24 -7.90
C LEU A 6 7.93 -11.73 -8.04
N THR A 7 7.49 -12.35 -9.11
CA THR A 7 7.66 -13.80 -9.32
C THR A 7 8.91 -14.14 -10.12
N GLU A 8 9.28 -13.28 -11.06
CA GLU A 8 10.47 -13.46 -11.90
C GLU A 8 11.24 -12.16 -12.07
N VAL A 9 12.56 -12.24 -12.06
CA VAL A 9 13.48 -11.12 -12.34
C VAL A 9 14.67 -11.62 -13.12
N GLU A 10 14.97 -10.94 -14.22
CA GLU A 10 16.17 -11.20 -15.00
C GLU A 10 16.92 -9.88 -15.25
N HIS A 11 18.10 -9.75 -14.65
CA HIS A 11 19.02 -8.63 -14.88
C HIS A 11 19.92 -8.91 -16.07
N ARG A 12 20.03 -7.97 -16.97
CA ARG A 12 20.83 -8.09 -18.19
C ARG A 12 21.66 -6.83 -18.44
N ILE A 13 22.68 -6.99 -19.28
CA ILE A 13 23.52 -5.89 -19.77
C ILE A 13 23.37 -5.81 -21.29
N SER A 14 23.05 -4.63 -21.80
CA SER A 14 22.95 -4.37 -23.23
C SER A 14 24.33 -4.40 -23.90
N ARG A 15 24.36 -4.48 -25.24
CA ARG A 15 25.61 -4.42 -26.02
C ARG A 15 26.40 -3.12 -25.79
N GLN A 16 25.75 -2.07 -25.31
CA GLN A 16 26.36 -0.77 -24.96
C GLN A 16 26.82 -0.70 -23.50
N GLY A 17 26.80 -1.81 -22.75
CA GLY A 17 27.19 -1.84 -21.34
C GLY A 17 26.15 -1.28 -20.37
N LYS A 18 24.92 -0.94 -20.83
CA LYS A 18 23.87 -0.42 -19.97
C LYS A 18 23.05 -1.55 -19.36
N GLY A 19 22.86 -1.51 -18.04
CA GLY A 19 22.01 -2.46 -17.33
C GLY A 19 20.53 -2.23 -17.60
N TRP A 20 19.76 -3.32 -17.61
CA TRP A 20 18.30 -3.33 -17.68
C TRP A 20 17.77 -4.61 -17.04
N ALA A 21 16.47 -4.68 -16.79
CA ALA A 21 15.85 -5.91 -16.29
C ALA A 21 14.47 -6.12 -16.93
N SER A 22 14.12 -7.41 -17.09
CA SER A 22 12.73 -7.85 -17.21
C SER A 22 12.30 -8.44 -15.88
N PHE A 23 11.02 -8.23 -15.51
CA PHE A 23 10.46 -8.73 -14.27
C PHE A 23 8.94 -8.93 -14.41
N ILE A 24 8.41 -9.92 -13.69
CA ILE A 24 6.99 -10.24 -13.67
C ILE A 24 6.42 -9.85 -12.31
N ILE A 25 5.34 -9.08 -12.33
CA ILE A 25 4.52 -8.81 -11.15
C ILE A 25 3.20 -9.53 -11.34
N GLU A 26 2.81 -10.30 -10.34
CA GLU A 26 1.58 -11.08 -10.26
C GLU A 26 0.72 -10.56 -9.13
N ASP A 27 -0.58 -10.40 -9.38
CA ASP A 27 -1.61 -10.14 -8.37
C ASP A 27 -2.61 -11.29 -8.31
N TYR A 28 -3.74 -11.11 -7.63
CA TYR A 28 -4.78 -12.15 -7.50
C TYR A 28 -5.52 -12.48 -8.81
N LEU A 29 -5.38 -11.66 -9.84
CA LEU A 29 -6.16 -11.73 -11.07
C LEU A 29 -5.30 -12.12 -12.26
N ASP A 30 -4.08 -11.58 -12.36
CA ASP A 30 -3.25 -11.72 -13.55
C ASP A 30 -1.77 -11.48 -13.25
N SER A 31 -0.91 -11.74 -14.23
CA SER A 31 0.53 -11.46 -14.20
C SER A 31 0.93 -10.63 -15.42
N TYR A 32 1.90 -9.75 -15.25
CA TYR A 32 2.39 -8.91 -16.33
C TYR A 32 3.91 -8.76 -16.31
N GLU A 33 4.54 -8.97 -17.50
CA GLU A 33 5.97 -8.75 -17.69
C GLU A 33 6.25 -7.27 -17.97
N PHE A 34 7.11 -6.70 -17.16
CA PHE A 34 7.62 -5.34 -17.32
C PHE A 34 9.08 -5.36 -17.73
N ARG A 35 9.52 -4.29 -18.40
CA ARG A 35 10.93 -4.05 -18.72
C ARG A 35 11.33 -2.66 -18.25
N ILE A 36 12.48 -2.58 -17.60
CA ILE A 36 13.03 -1.35 -17.04
C ILE A 36 14.44 -1.12 -17.54
N PHE A 37 14.74 0.09 -17.97
CA PHE A 37 15.99 0.43 -18.65
C PHE A 37 16.62 1.71 -18.09
N GLY A 38 17.91 1.90 -18.32
CA GLY A 38 18.62 3.16 -18.12
C GLY A 38 18.57 3.68 -16.69
N GLU A 39 18.18 4.94 -16.53
CA GLU A 39 18.13 5.60 -15.22
C GLU A 39 17.09 4.97 -14.29
N ASP A 40 15.92 4.58 -14.82
CA ASP A 40 14.88 3.91 -14.04
C ASP A 40 15.40 2.58 -13.48
N TYR A 41 16.15 1.81 -14.29
CA TYR A 41 16.78 0.57 -13.83
C TYR A 41 17.77 0.84 -12.69
N LEU A 42 18.64 1.81 -12.83
CA LEU A 42 19.61 2.16 -11.79
C LEU A 42 18.94 2.58 -10.49
N LYS A 43 17.85 3.33 -10.61
CA LYS A 43 17.07 3.86 -9.49
C LYS A 43 16.32 2.77 -8.75
N PHE A 44 15.74 1.80 -9.46
CA PHE A 44 14.77 0.86 -8.88
C PHE A 44 15.26 -0.59 -8.80
N LYS A 45 16.44 -0.94 -9.35
CA LYS A 45 16.95 -2.33 -9.39
C LYS A 45 17.00 -3.02 -8.02
N HIS A 46 17.18 -2.25 -6.94
CA HIS A 46 17.26 -2.80 -5.58
C HIS A 46 15.92 -3.30 -5.04
N PHE A 47 14.79 -2.90 -5.65
CA PHE A 47 13.48 -3.44 -5.35
C PHE A 47 13.19 -4.74 -6.11
N LEU A 48 13.93 -5.00 -7.22
CA LEU A 48 13.71 -6.14 -8.10
C LEU A 48 14.36 -7.41 -7.52
N ILE A 49 13.76 -7.92 -6.44
CA ILE A 49 14.13 -9.15 -5.75
C ILE A 49 12.91 -10.07 -5.74
N ILE A 50 13.09 -11.32 -6.19
CA ILE A 50 12.01 -12.32 -6.23
C ILE A 50 11.37 -12.45 -4.84
N ASN A 51 10.06 -12.62 -4.81
CA ASN A 51 9.20 -12.66 -3.63
C ASN A 51 9.00 -11.33 -2.90
N ASN A 52 9.53 -10.22 -3.40
CA ASN A 52 9.14 -8.91 -2.88
C ASN A 52 7.69 -8.60 -3.29
N PHE A 53 6.91 -8.14 -2.34
CA PHE A 53 5.62 -7.50 -2.59
C PHE A 53 5.84 -6.03 -2.87
N LEU A 54 5.52 -5.60 -4.09
CA LEU A 54 5.77 -4.24 -4.56
C LEU A 54 4.49 -3.45 -4.76
N PHE A 55 4.56 -2.18 -4.43
CA PHE A 55 3.61 -1.16 -4.87
C PHE A 55 4.33 -0.23 -5.84
N VAL A 56 3.83 -0.17 -7.08
CA VAL A 56 4.46 0.55 -8.18
C VAL A 56 3.55 1.66 -8.68
N LYS A 57 4.10 2.87 -8.80
CA LYS A 57 3.46 3.97 -9.53
C LYS A 57 4.16 4.16 -10.86
N ALA A 58 3.38 4.11 -11.94
CA ALA A 58 3.86 4.31 -13.29
C ALA A 58 2.90 5.18 -14.08
N LEU A 59 3.41 5.82 -15.11
CA LEU A 59 2.65 6.57 -16.10
C LEU A 59 2.85 5.91 -17.47
N ILE A 60 1.77 5.82 -18.23
CA ILE A 60 1.85 5.44 -19.65
C ILE A 60 2.04 6.72 -20.44
N LYS A 61 3.19 6.84 -21.09
CA LYS A 61 3.46 7.93 -22.03
C LYS A 61 3.18 7.47 -23.44
N GLU A 62 2.58 8.36 -24.21
CA GLU A 62 2.41 8.11 -25.65
C GLU A 62 3.77 7.86 -26.32
N GLY A 63 3.75 6.95 -27.29
CA GLY A 63 4.93 6.68 -28.10
C GLY A 63 5.36 7.90 -28.90
N TRP A 64 6.66 8.00 -29.17
CA TRP A 64 7.20 9.06 -29.99
C TRP A 64 6.71 8.93 -31.44
N GLN A 65 6.27 10.02 -32.04
CA GLN A 65 5.88 10.06 -33.45
C GLN A 65 7.08 10.47 -34.30
N ASN A 66 7.48 9.61 -35.22
CA ASN A 66 8.49 9.94 -36.20
C ASN A 66 7.93 11.03 -37.15
N ARG A 67 8.61 12.18 -37.20
CA ARG A 67 8.15 13.35 -37.98
C ARG A 67 8.18 13.10 -39.50
N GLU A 68 9.09 12.23 -39.98
CA GLU A 68 9.25 11.95 -41.41
C GLU A 68 8.29 10.87 -41.91
N THR A 69 8.03 9.85 -41.10
CA THR A 69 7.22 8.70 -41.52
C THR A 69 5.80 8.73 -40.95
N GLY A 70 5.50 9.62 -40.00
CA GLY A 70 4.21 9.70 -39.31
C GLY A 70 3.91 8.51 -38.36
N LYS A 71 4.77 7.50 -38.33
CA LYS A 71 4.57 6.31 -37.49
C LYS A 71 4.77 6.64 -36.01
N LYS A 72 3.80 6.26 -35.17
CA LYS A 72 3.92 6.29 -33.72
C LYS A 72 4.61 5.00 -33.22
N SER A 73 5.57 5.14 -32.31
CA SER A 73 6.09 4.00 -31.56
C SER A 73 5.08 3.56 -30.50
N ASP A 74 5.25 2.35 -29.98
CA ASP A 74 4.41 1.85 -28.89
C ASP A 74 4.46 2.75 -27.64
N PRO A 75 3.38 2.80 -26.85
CA PRO A 75 3.36 3.51 -25.58
C PRO A 75 4.49 3.02 -24.66
N ARG A 76 5.05 3.94 -23.88
CA ARG A 76 6.14 3.63 -22.94
C ARG A 76 5.65 3.76 -21.51
N ILE A 77 6.03 2.80 -20.69
CA ILE A 77 5.82 2.87 -19.25
C ILE A 77 7.00 3.64 -18.66
N GLN A 78 6.69 4.71 -17.92
CA GLN A 78 7.64 5.44 -17.09
C GLN A 78 7.35 5.12 -15.64
N PHE A 79 8.32 4.55 -14.95
CA PHE A 79 8.20 4.23 -13.52
C PHE A 79 8.50 5.46 -12.67
N ASN A 80 7.56 5.84 -11.80
CA ASN A 80 7.71 7.00 -10.94
C ASN A 80 8.23 6.61 -9.55
N SER A 81 7.71 5.52 -8.99
CA SER A 81 8.18 5.02 -7.69
C SER A 81 7.90 3.53 -7.53
N PHE A 82 8.80 2.88 -6.81
CA PHE A 82 8.66 1.55 -6.24
C PHE A 82 8.68 1.68 -4.72
N LYS A 83 7.85 0.91 -4.04
CA LYS A 83 7.85 0.76 -2.58
C LYS A 83 7.58 -0.70 -2.25
N LEU A 84 8.12 -1.19 -1.15
CA LEU A 84 7.69 -2.46 -0.60
C LEU A 84 6.25 -2.30 -0.08
N LEU A 85 5.42 -3.30 -0.27
CA LEU A 85 3.99 -3.19 0.04
C LEU A 85 3.75 -2.98 1.54
N HIS A 86 4.59 -3.55 2.40
CA HIS A 86 4.51 -3.33 3.85
C HIS A 86 4.82 -1.88 4.25
N ASP A 87 5.71 -1.17 3.53
CA ASP A 87 6.00 0.25 3.79
C ASP A 87 4.86 1.18 3.32
N VAL A 88 3.94 0.63 2.51
CA VAL A 88 2.82 1.40 1.97
C VAL A 88 1.81 1.75 3.07
N LEU A 89 1.56 0.83 4.00
CA LEU A 89 0.68 1.08 5.15
C LEU A 89 1.10 2.34 5.89
N ASP A 90 2.39 2.44 6.28
CA ASP A 90 2.93 3.60 7.00
C ASP A 90 2.82 4.90 6.21
N SER A 91 2.91 4.81 4.87
CA SER A 91 2.94 6.01 4.04
C SER A 91 1.56 6.51 3.59
N PHE A 92 0.56 5.64 3.58
CA PHE A 92 -0.78 5.96 3.07
C PHE A 92 -1.83 6.03 4.18
N ALA A 93 -1.73 5.21 5.21
CA ALA A 93 -2.63 5.27 6.35
C ALA A 93 -2.23 6.42 7.27
N LYS A 94 -2.93 7.54 7.17
CA LYS A 94 -2.73 8.71 8.05
C LYS A 94 -3.58 8.66 9.33
N LYS A 95 -4.61 7.85 9.31
CA LYS A 95 -5.62 7.77 10.36
C LYS A 95 -6.22 6.37 10.45
N LEU A 96 -6.28 5.83 11.65
CA LEU A 96 -7.05 4.65 11.99
C LEU A 96 -8.39 5.08 12.59
N SER A 97 -9.50 4.62 12.03
CA SER A 97 -10.84 4.84 12.56
C SER A 97 -11.42 3.52 13.06
N ILE A 98 -11.54 3.37 14.37
CA ILE A 98 -12.14 2.20 15.02
C ILE A 98 -13.64 2.38 15.06
N GLN A 99 -14.39 1.36 14.63
CA GLN A 99 -15.85 1.39 14.56
C GLN A 99 -16.44 0.53 15.67
N LEU A 100 -17.31 1.11 16.48
CA LEU A 100 -17.92 0.45 17.61
C LEU A 100 -19.44 0.60 17.54
N LYS A 101 -20.18 -0.47 17.74
CA LYS A 101 -21.64 -0.41 17.92
C LYS A 101 -21.93 -0.14 19.40
N LEU A 102 -22.81 0.83 19.66
CA LEU A 102 -23.12 1.26 21.02
C LEU A 102 -23.61 0.11 21.90
N ASN A 103 -24.44 -0.76 21.37
CA ASN A 103 -24.99 -1.92 22.06
C ASN A 103 -23.96 -3.07 22.31
N GLU A 104 -22.79 -3.02 21.66
CA GLU A 104 -21.70 -3.99 21.84
C GLU A 104 -20.56 -3.47 22.75
N ILE A 105 -20.69 -2.24 23.26
CA ILE A 105 -19.69 -1.64 24.12
C ILE A 105 -19.92 -2.10 25.56
N ASP A 106 -18.96 -2.85 26.08
CA ASP A 106 -18.87 -3.20 27.50
C ASP A 106 -17.50 -2.86 28.08
N SER A 107 -17.34 -2.93 29.38
CA SER A 107 -16.08 -2.60 30.07
C SER A 107 -14.94 -3.50 29.61
N ASN A 108 -15.20 -4.80 29.40
CA ASN A 108 -14.17 -5.75 28.98
C ASN A 108 -13.65 -5.43 27.57
N LYS A 109 -14.54 -5.11 26.64
CA LYS A 109 -14.17 -4.72 25.27
C LYS A 109 -13.37 -3.41 25.25
N LEU A 110 -13.75 -2.44 26.08
CA LEU A 110 -13.01 -1.18 26.21
C LEU A 110 -11.62 -1.40 26.84
N ASP A 111 -11.50 -2.24 27.86
CA ASP A 111 -10.22 -2.53 28.49
C ASP A 111 -9.27 -3.23 27.50
N ARG A 112 -9.74 -4.22 26.76
CA ARG A 112 -8.96 -4.88 25.70
C ARG A 112 -8.53 -3.91 24.60
N LEU A 113 -9.46 -3.10 24.12
CA LEU A 113 -9.15 -2.09 23.12
C LEU A 113 -8.10 -1.09 23.61
N ASN A 114 -8.20 -0.65 24.86
CA ASN A 114 -7.20 0.21 25.47
C ASN A 114 -5.82 -0.47 25.56
N GLN A 115 -5.76 -1.74 25.94
CA GLN A 115 -4.51 -2.51 25.95
C GLN A 115 -3.89 -2.63 24.58
N ILE A 116 -4.68 -2.92 23.54
CA ILE A 116 -4.19 -2.98 22.16
C ILE A 116 -3.60 -1.62 21.76
N ILE A 117 -4.35 -0.52 21.95
CA ILE A 117 -3.89 0.83 21.60
C ILE A 117 -2.60 1.19 22.34
N ASP A 118 -2.48 0.82 23.62
CA ASP A 118 -1.31 1.13 24.44
C ASP A 118 -0.07 0.29 24.05
N ASN A 119 -0.26 -0.91 23.48
CA ASN A 119 0.82 -1.75 22.98
C ASN A 119 1.37 -1.25 21.62
N PHE A 120 0.55 -0.57 20.84
CA PHE A 120 0.91 -0.07 19.50
C PHE A 120 0.93 1.46 19.43
N LYS A 121 1.56 2.13 20.40
CA LYS A 121 1.74 3.58 20.41
C LYS A 121 2.58 4.04 19.20
N GLY A 122 2.20 5.18 18.60
CA GLY A 122 2.88 5.74 17.44
C GLY A 122 2.40 7.15 17.10
N ASP A 123 2.51 7.53 15.83
CA ASP A 123 2.26 8.91 15.39
C ASP A 123 0.97 9.09 14.57
N HIS A 124 0.32 7.98 14.17
CA HIS A 124 -0.89 8.06 13.37
C HIS A 124 -2.09 8.45 14.22
N ARG A 125 -2.98 9.23 13.63
CA ARG A 125 -4.21 9.70 14.29
C ARG A 125 -5.16 8.52 14.55
N LEU A 126 -5.77 8.51 15.73
CA LEU A 126 -6.78 7.55 16.14
C LEU A 126 -8.14 8.24 16.25
N ASN A 127 -9.14 7.65 15.61
CA ASN A 127 -10.54 8.05 15.70
C ASN A 127 -11.39 6.90 16.18
N PHE A 128 -12.47 7.22 16.88
CA PHE A 128 -13.53 6.29 17.24
C PHE A 128 -14.82 6.72 16.54
N VAL A 129 -15.51 5.77 15.95
CA VAL A 129 -16.79 5.99 15.32
C VAL A 129 -17.80 5.08 16.01
N VAL A 130 -18.66 5.67 16.81
CA VAL A 130 -19.69 4.93 17.54
C VAL A 130 -21.01 5.02 16.77
N TYR A 131 -21.62 3.88 16.54
CA TYR A 131 -22.92 3.76 15.86
C TYR A 131 -23.98 3.31 16.85
N ASP A 132 -25.11 4.00 16.81
CA ASP A 132 -26.36 3.54 17.38
C ASP A 132 -27.29 3.18 16.22
N ASP A 133 -27.52 1.87 16.03
CA ASP A 133 -28.34 1.37 14.93
C ASP A 133 -29.83 1.64 15.16
N ASP A 134 -30.27 1.75 16.43
CA ASP A 134 -31.68 1.98 16.79
C ASP A 134 -32.06 3.45 16.55
N GLU A 135 -31.26 4.37 17.06
CA GLU A 135 -31.48 5.81 16.90
C GLU A 135 -30.93 6.37 15.59
N LYS A 136 -30.22 5.54 14.79
CA LYS A 136 -29.53 5.93 13.54
C LYS A 136 -28.55 7.09 13.74
N ILE A 137 -27.92 7.12 14.89
CA ILE A 137 -26.92 8.13 15.25
C ILE A 137 -25.52 7.59 14.97
N LYS A 138 -24.66 8.46 14.47
CA LYS A 138 -23.23 8.21 14.29
C LYS A 138 -22.46 9.31 14.98
N LEU A 139 -21.59 8.94 15.91
CA LEU A 139 -20.69 9.84 16.61
C LEU A 139 -19.26 9.60 16.17
N ASP A 140 -18.59 10.62 15.66
CA ASP A 140 -17.18 10.58 15.26
C ASP A 140 -16.33 11.36 16.29
N MET A 141 -15.40 10.67 16.95
CA MET A 141 -14.58 11.20 18.04
C MET A 141 -13.12 11.05 17.71
N VAL A 142 -12.37 12.14 17.72
CA VAL A 142 -10.93 12.14 17.57
C VAL A 142 -10.29 11.89 18.93
N SER A 143 -9.34 10.96 19.00
CA SER A 143 -8.51 10.79 20.19
C SER A 143 -7.49 11.92 20.29
N GLU A 144 -7.55 12.72 21.36
CA GLU A 144 -6.59 13.80 21.58
C GLU A 144 -5.27 13.31 22.17
N ASN A 145 -5.34 12.28 23.05
CA ASN A 145 -4.21 11.86 23.88
C ASN A 145 -3.53 10.58 23.39
N LYS A 146 -4.18 9.80 22.51
CA LYS A 146 -3.64 8.52 22.05
C LYS A 146 -3.47 8.56 20.54
N LYS A 147 -2.31 8.12 20.10
CA LYS A 147 -1.96 7.86 18.70
C LYS A 147 -1.42 6.45 18.58
N VAL A 148 -1.47 5.86 17.40
CA VAL A 148 -1.08 4.47 17.15
C VAL A 148 -0.05 4.35 16.04
N ASN A 149 0.74 3.30 16.09
CA ASN A 149 1.54 2.84 14.96
C ASN A 149 0.68 1.86 14.15
N ILE A 150 0.30 2.26 12.93
CA ILE A 150 -0.52 1.41 12.05
C ILE A 150 0.40 0.38 11.41
N SER A 151 0.52 -0.78 12.07
CA SER A 151 1.25 -1.93 11.57
C SER A 151 0.31 -3.10 11.27
N GLN A 152 0.79 -4.10 10.53
CA GLN A 152 -0.01 -5.29 10.25
C GLN A 152 -0.40 -6.01 11.55
N GLU A 153 0.51 -6.04 12.53
CA GLU A 153 0.27 -6.67 13.83
C GLU A 153 -0.88 -5.99 14.59
N LEU A 154 -0.96 -4.64 14.55
CA LEU A 154 -2.10 -3.91 15.13
C LEU A 154 -3.41 -4.30 14.45
N LEU A 155 -3.43 -4.37 13.12
CA LEU A 155 -4.63 -4.71 12.36
C LEU A 155 -5.08 -6.15 12.66
N ASP A 156 -4.14 -7.08 12.74
CA ASP A 156 -4.39 -8.48 13.07
C ASP A 156 -4.95 -8.63 14.51
N GLU A 157 -4.45 -7.84 15.48
CA GLU A 157 -4.98 -7.85 16.86
C GLU A 157 -6.41 -7.28 16.91
N LEU A 158 -6.71 -6.22 16.16
CA LEU A 158 -8.07 -5.68 16.06
C LEU A 158 -9.03 -6.70 15.41
N ASP A 159 -8.59 -7.39 14.37
CA ASP A 159 -9.40 -8.43 13.70
C ASP A 159 -9.66 -9.65 14.61
N LYS A 160 -8.68 -10.10 15.40
CA LYS A 160 -8.85 -11.18 16.37
C LYS A 160 -9.93 -10.85 17.41
N GLU A 161 -9.98 -9.60 17.86
CA GLU A 161 -11.00 -9.11 18.80
C GLU A 161 -12.31 -8.71 18.10
N LYS A 162 -12.42 -8.93 16.77
CA LYS A 162 -13.59 -8.57 15.95
C LYS A 162 -13.96 -7.08 16.06
N ILE A 163 -12.94 -6.24 16.13
CA ILE A 163 -13.08 -4.79 16.17
C ILE A 163 -12.96 -4.27 14.74
N TYR A 164 -14.05 -3.71 14.23
CA TYR A 164 -14.05 -3.14 12.88
C TYR A 164 -13.26 -1.84 12.82
N PHE A 165 -12.49 -1.68 11.75
CA PHE A 165 -11.70 -0.48 11.55
C PHE A 165 -11.68 -0.05 10.07
N LYS A 166 -11.25 1.18 9.85
CA LYS A 166 -11.03 1.77 8.52
C LYS A 166 -9.75 2.58 8.52
N LEU A 167 -8.93 2.39 7.49
CA LEU A 167 -7.74 3.19 7.22
C LEU A 167 -8.08 4.34 6.25
N ASN A 168 -7.57 5.55 6.52
CA ASN A 168 -7.72 6.74 5.69
C ASN A 168 -6.41 7.53 5.57
#